data_0de899a9fb36644858d81df529ec9939
#
_entry.id   0de899a9fb36644858d81df529ec9939
#
_cell.length_a   1.000
_cell.length_b   1.000
_cell.length_c   1.000
_cell.angle_alpha   90.00
_cell.angle_beta   90.00
_cell.angle_gamma   90.00
#
_symmetry.space_group_name_H-M   'P 1'
#
loop_
_entity.id
_entity.type
_entity.pdbx_description
1 polymer ?
#
loop_
_entity_poly.entity_id
_entity_poly.type
_entity_poly.pdbx_seq_one_letter_code
_entity_poly.pdbx_strand_id
1 'polypeptide(L)'
;MKFVTVIVTRNSAAHVKTLHTVLKLNIRTIRAGIQNELCFVNDDPFEIADVIQDRMKTCDRIVMIHYGVNIDEATIDYFCKDRALEGIGVLVFPAAKEKIDWDRFSKVTKENTTEPMHQRALEFDTNVRQEMSLSLWTVNGTEAKTWVMNCKNVRKKVDKIVAGKPGRMFEKLREQGVKIVAYTAATVTMTFAHECVSNILQSSGVRTTAPTVPLET
;
A
#
# COMPACT_ATOMS: atom_id res chain seq x y z
N MET A 1 -17.94 15.79 3.77
CA MET A 1 -16.86 14.84 4.15
C MET A 1 -15.51 15.47 3.82
N LYS A 2 -14.53 15.36 4.72
CA LYS A 2 -13.18 15.92 4.54
C LYS A 2 -12.16 14.77 4.52
N PHE A 3 -11.36 14.72 3.45
CA PHE A 3 -10.22 13.80 3.29
C PHE A 3 -8.90 14.53 3.52
N VAL A 4 -7.91 13.78 3.96
CA VAL A 4 -6.49 14.15 3.88
C VAL A 4 -5.78 13.02 3.15
N THR A 5 -5.17 13.34 2.03
CA THR A 5 -4.33 12.39 1.28
C THR A 5 -2.88 12.61 1.67
N VAL A 6 -2.31 11.63 2.36
CA VAL A 6 -0.89 11.62 2.76
C VAL A 6 -0.09 10.88 1.69
N ILE A 7 0.84 11.58 1.09
CA ILE A 7 1.66 11.11 -0.02
C ILE A 7 3.08 10.93 0.49
N VAL A 8 3.53 9.69 0.54
CA VAL A 8 4.89 9.37 0.98
C VAL A 8 5.87 9.57 -0.17
N THR A 9 6.89 10.39 0.07
CA THR A 9 7.94 10.74 -0.87
C THR A 9 9.25 10.07 -0.46
N ARG A 10 10.17 9.92 -1.42
CA ARG A 10 11.56 9.50 -1.17
C ARG A 10 12.50 10.59 -1.67
N ASN A 11 13.44 11.00 -0.83
CA ASN A 11 14.36 12.10 -1.15
C ASN A 11 13.63 13.35 -1.65
N SER A 12 12.52 13.70 -1.01
CA SER A 12 11.65 14.83 -1.39
C SER A 12 11.06 14.75 -2.82
N ALA A 13 11.10 13.58 -3.44
CA ALA A 13 10.53 13.33 -4.77
C ALA A 13 9.31 12.42 -4.69
N ALA A 14 8.28 12.73 -5.47
CA ALA A 14 7.11 11.87 -5.66
C ALA A 14 7.26 11.03 -6.93
N HIS A 15 6.87 9.77 -6.88
CA HIS A 15 6.86 8.91 -8.06
C HIS A 15 5.71 9.25 -9.00
N VAL A 16 5.94 9.21 -10.33
CA VAL A 16 4.92 9.55 -11.35
C VAL A 16 3.65 8.71 -11.20
N LYS A 17 3.76 7.43 -10.90
CA LYS A 17 2.59 6.56 -10.67
C LYS A 17 1.77 6.99 -9.46
N THR A 18 2.43 7.42 -8.38
CA THR A 18 1.78 7.98 -7.19
C THR A 18 1.05 9.27 -7.52
N LEU A 19 1.70 10.19 -8.25
CA LEU A 19 1.06 11.44 -8.71
C LEU A 19 -0.15 11.16 -9.59
N HIS A 20 -0.09 10.18 -10.47
CA HIS A 20 -1.23 9.77 -11.29
C HIS A 20 -2.44 9.33 -10.44
N THR A 21 -2.20 8.52 -9.39
CA THR A 21 -3.24 8.15 -8.42
C THR A 21 -3.83 9.37 -7.71
N VAL A 22 -2.97 10.29 -7.25
CA VAL A 22 -3.39 11.51 -6.55
C VAL A 22 -4.25 12.39 -7.45
N LEU A 23 -3.89 12.56 -8.72
CA LEU A 23 -4.69 13.32 -9.70
C LEU A 23 -6.07 12.69 -9.91
N LYS A 24 -6.16 11.37 -10.09
CA LYS A 24 -7.43 10.65 -10.20
C LYS A 24 -8.28 10.84 -8.94
N LEU A 25 -7.68 10.68 -7.76
CA LEU A 25 -8.36 10.87 -6.49
C LEU A 25 -8.89 12.31 -6.34
N ASN A 26 -8.09 13.32 -6.69
CA ASN A 26 -8.54 14.71 -6.66
C ASN A 26 -9.73 14.97 -7.59
N ILE A 27 -9.67 14.48 -8.82
CA ILE A 27 -10.79 14.61 -9.76
C ILE A 27 -12.05 13.96 -9.17
N ARG A 28 -11.89 12.78 -8.56
CA ARG A 28 -13.00 12.03 -7.98
C ARG A 28 -13.60 12.74 -6.76
N THR A 29 -12.76 13.23 -5.86
CA THR A 29 -13.21 13.95 -4.66
C THR A 29 -13.91 15.26 -5.01
N ILE A 30 -13.40 16.03 -5.99
CA ILE A 30 -14.04 17.25 -6.49
C ILE A 30 -15.43 16.92 -7.05
N ARG A 31 -15.57 15.90 -7.91
CA ARG A 31 -16.85 15.48 -8.47
C ARG A 31 -17.86 15.01 -7.40
N ALA A 32 -17.38 14.46 -6.32
CA ALA A 32 -18.18 14.00 -5.19
C ALA A 32 -18.48 15.09 -4.14
N GLY A 33 -17.99 16.32 -4.32
CA GLY A 33 -18.11 17.39 -3.32
C GLY A 33 -17.33 17.12 -2.02
N ILE A 34 -16.29 16.28 -2.08
CA ILE A 34 -15.42 15.94 -0.95
C ILE A 34 -14.25 16.91 -0.93
N GLN A 35 -14.03 17.58 0.19
CA GLN A 35 -12.81 18.36 0.40
C GLN A 35 -11.63 17.41 0.57
N ASN A 36 -10.57 17.54 -0.22
CA ASN A 36 -9.36 16.75 -0.13
C ASN A 36 -8.12 17.65 0.03
N GLU A 37 -7.43 17.49 1.14
CA GLU A 37 -6.17 18.16 1.42
C GLU A 37 -5.01 17.23 1.09
N LEU A 38 -3.98 17.71 0.38
CA LEU A 38 -2.79 16.94 0.07
C LEU A 38 -1.69 17.26 1.09
N CYS A 39 -1.09 16.23 1.65
CA CYS A 39 0.02 16.32 2.58
C CYS A 39 1.17 15.44 2.10
N PHE A 40 2.35 16.00 1.88
CA PHE A 40 3.55 15.27 1.52
C PHE A 40 4.39 15.02 2.76
N VAL A 41 4.87 13.77 2.91
CA VAL A 41 5.74 13.34 4.01
C VAL A 41 6.90 12.52 3.45
N ASN A 42 8.03 12.52 4.12
CA ASN A 42 9.12 11.61 3.76
C ASN A 42 8.79 10.18 4.17
N ASP A 43 9.52 9.19 3.59
CA ASP A 43 9.41 7.78 3.96
C ASP A 43 10.08 7.53 5.33
N ASP A 44 9.61 8.25 6.35
CA ASP A 44 10.02 8.16 7.75
C ASP A 44 8.81 7.75 8.61
N PRO A 45 8.89 6.62 9.35
CA PRO A 45 7.77 6.13 10.15
C PRO A 45 7.32 7.08 11.26
N PHE A 46 8.21 7.92 11.79
CA PHE A 46 7.87 8.87 12.86
C PHE A 46 7.15 10.07 12.28
N GLU A 47 7.66 10.66 11.20
CA GLU A 47 6.99 11.76 10.49
C GLU A 47 5.60 11.33 10.01
N ILE A 48 5.48 10.13 9.44
CA ILE A 48 4.19 9.56 9.00
C ILE A 48 3.22 9.44 10.19
N ALA A 49 3.68 8.90 11.32
CA ALA A 49 2.83 8.73 12.50
C ALA A 49 2.36 10.06 13.09
N ASP A 50 3.23 11.06 13.14
CA ASP A 50 2.91 12.39 13.64
C ASP A 50 1.87 13.10 12.75
N VAL A 51 2.03 13.00 11.43
CA VAL A 51 1.06 13.54 10.47
C VAL A 51 -0.29 12.85 10.60
N ILE A 52 -0.33 11.50 10.68
CA ILE A 52 -1.58 10.76 10.88
C ILE A 52 -2.24 11.18 12.19
N GLN A 53 -1.47 11.27 13.29
CA GLN A 53 -1.95 11.67 14.61
C GLN A 53 -2.60 13.05 14.60
N ASP A 54 -1.99 14.00 13.91
CA ASP A 54 -2.49 15.37 13.84
C ASP A 54 -3.73 15.45 12.94
N ARG A 55 -3.64 14.88 11.74
CA ARG A 55 -4.73 14.92 10.75
C ARG A 55 -5.95 14.10 11.16
N MET A 56 -5.75 13.03 11.91
CA MET A 56 -6.85 12.23 12.44
C MET A 56 -7.85 13.04 13.25
N LYS A 57 -7.42 14.15 13.89
CA LYS A 57 -8.28 15.02 14.71
C LYS A 57 -9.24 15.87 13.88
N THR A 58 -8.85 16.23 12.66
CA THR A 58 -9.48 17.28 11.85
C THR A 58 -10.17 16.80 10.59
N CYS A 59 -9.98 15.55 10.18
CA CYS A 59 -10.58 14.98 8.96
C CYS A 59 -11.47 13.77 9.26
N ASP A 60 -12.26 13.38 8.27
CA ASP A 60 -13.11 12.18 8.31
C ASP A 60 -12.34 10.95 7.86
N ARG A 61 -11.49 11.11 6.83
CA ARG A 61 -10.68 10.02 6.28
C ARG A 61 -9.26 10.46 5.98
N ILE A 62 -8.31 9.58 6.28
CA ILE A 62 -6.93 9.68 5.80
C ILE A 62 -6.72 8.64 4.73
N VAL A 63 -6.25 9.06 3.56
CA VAL A 63 -5.84 8.17 2.46
C VAL A 63 -4.32 8.18 2.40
N MET A 64 -3.70 7.03 2.64
CA MET A 64 -2.25 6.86 2.57
C MET A 64 -1.85 6.29 1.22
N ILE A 65 -0.91 6.94 0.56
CA ILE A 65 -0.35 6.48 -0.73
C ILE A 65 1.17 6.58 -0.66
N HIS A 66 1.83 5.43 -0.60
CA HIS A 66 3.29 5.39 -0.60
C HIS A 66 3.89 5.63 -1.98
N TYR A 67 5.19 5.88 -1.99
CA TYR A 67 6.00 6.03 -3.19
C TYR A 67 5.87 4.81 -4.12
N GLY A 68 5.65 5.03 -5.41
CA GLY A 68 5.53 3.98 -6.42
C GLY A 68 4.17 3.28 -6.51
N VAL A 69 3.20 3.64 -5.66
CA VAL A 69 1.86 3.06 -5.67
C VAL A 69 0.97 3.72 -6.71
N ASN A 70 0.27 2.88 -7.50
CA ASN A 70 -0.83 3.31 -8.35
C ASN A 70 -2.08 2.47 -8.04
N ILE A 71 -3.21 3.15 -7.84
CA ILE A 71 -4.52 2.56 -7.54
C ILE A 71 -5.44 2.78 -8.75
N ASP A 72 -6.24 1.79 -9.07
CA ASP A 72 -7.25 1.87 -10.12
C ASP A 72 -8.45 2.75 -9.74
N GLU A 73 -9.20 3.18 -10.72
CA GLU A 73 -10.34 4.09 -10.53
C GLU A 73 -11.48 3.43 -9.75
N ALA A 74 -11.73 2.14 -9.99
CA ALA A 74 -12.80 1.42 -9.30
C ALA A 74 -12.56 1.34 -7.80
N THR A 75 -11.30 1.15 -7.37
CA THR A 75 -10.90 1.17 -5.98
C THR A 75 -11.05 2.57 -5.37
N ILE A 76 -10.67 3.62 -6.10
CA ILE A 76 -10.87 5.02 -5.68
C ILE A 76 -12.36 5.31 -5.51
N ASP A 77 -13.19 4.91 -6.47
CA ASP A 77 -14.64 5.05 -6.41
C ASP A 77 -15.25 4.32 -5.22
N TYR A 78 -14.72 3.14 -4.90
CA TYR A 78 -15.20 2.36 -3.77
C TYR A 78 -14.98 3.11 -2.45
N PHE A 79 -13.75 3.52 -2.13
CA PHE A 79 -13.48 4.15 -0.84
C PHE A 79 -13.91 5.62 -0.75
N CYS A 80 -14.32 6.25 -1.85
CA CYS A 80 -14.96 7.57 -1.82
C CYS A 80 -16.44 7.52 -1.40
N LYS A 81 -17.09 6.34 -1.42
CA LYS A 81 -18.49 6.20 -0.98
C LYS A 81 -18.60 6.38 0.53
N ASP A 82 -19.67 7.05 0.99
CA ASP A 82 -19.88 7.33 2.42
C ASP A 82 -19.87 6.05 3.28
N ARG A 83 -20.56 5.02 2.83
CA ARG A 83 -20.71 3.76 3.56
C ARG A 83 -19.54 2.77 3.41
N ALA A 84 -18.55 3.05 2.56
CA ALA A 84 -17.47 2.10 2.28
C ALA A 84 -16.67 1.66 3.53
N LEU A 85 -16.56 2.56 4.52
CA LEU A 85 -15.86 2.30 5.76
C LEU A 85 -16.80 2.26 6.98
N GLU A 86 -18.06 1.90 6.77
CA GLU A 86 -19.01 1.75 7.88
C GLU A 86 -18.58 0.58 8.79
N GLY A 87 -18.42 0.84 10.09
CA GLY A 87 -17.92 -0.15 11.04
C GLY A 87 -16.44 -0.58 10.85
N ILE A 88 -15.72 -0.03 9.88
CA ILE A 88 -14.31 -0.31 9.60
C ILE A 88 -13.46 0.87 10.12
N GLY A 89 -12.35 0.55 10.79
CA GLY A 89 -11.37 1.55 11.21
C GLY A 89 -10.34 1.84 10.12
N VAL A 90 -9.77 0.79 9.53
CA VAL A 90 -8.81 0.91 8.45
C VAL A 90 -9.14 -0.08 7.34
N LEU A 91 -9.20 0.40 6.11
CA LEU A 91 -9.32 -0.39 4.89
C LEU A 91 -7.97 -0.43 4.20
N VAL A 92 -7.36 -1.61 4.08
CA VAL A 92 -6.08 -1.79 3.41
C VAL A 92 -6.27 -2.38 2.02
N PHE A 93 -5.37 -2.02 1.11
CA PHE A 93 -5.35 -2.53 -0.26
C PHE A 93 -4.11 -3.39 -0.44
N PRO A 94 -4.26 -4.74 -0.40
CA PRO A 94 -3.14 -5.66 -0.52
C PRO A 94 -2.34 -5.43 -1.79
N ALA A 95 -1.02 -5.39 -1.66
CA ALA A 95 -0.10 -5.23 -2.77
C ALA A 95 1.05 -6.26 -2.68
N ALA A 96 1.71 -6.49 -3.80
CA ALA A 96 2.90 -7.34 -3.83
C ALA A 96 4.08 -6.64 -3.15
N LYS A 97 4.86 -7.38 -2.38
CA LYS A 97 6.14 -6.94 -1.84
C LYS A 97 7.23 -6.94 -2.93
N GLU A 98 8.28 -6.17 -2.71
CA GLU A 98 9.48 -6.12 -3.57
C GLU A 98 10.37 -7.38 -3.44
N LYS A 99 9.79 -8.47 -3.02
CA LYS A 99 10.50 -9.72 -2.77
C LYS A 99 9.94 -10.83 -3.64
N ILE A 100 10.84 -11.61 -4.26
CA ILE A 100 10.50 -12.81 -4.98
C ILE A 100 10.65 -13.99 -4.03
N ASP A 101 9.56 -14.73 -3.80
CA ASP A 101 9.57 -15.96 -3.02
C ASP A 101 9.83 -17.15 -3.97
N TRP A 102 11.09 -17.54 -4.09
CA TRP A 102 11.53 -18.65 -4.95
C TRP A 102 11.05 -20.01 -4.44
N ASP A 103 10.90 -20.20 -3.14
CA ASP A 103 10.41 -21.44 -2.55
C ASP A 103 8.94 -21.64 -2.88
N ARG A 104 8.14 -20.59 -2.70
CA ARG A 104 6.74 -20.56 -3.14
C ARG A 104 6.62 -20.80 -4.63
N PHE A 105 7.43 -20.12 -5.46
CA PHE A 105 7.42 -20.32 -6.91
C PHE A 105 7.66 -21.77 -7.30
N SER A 106 8.68 -22.39 -6.70
CA SER A 106 9.01 -23.81 -6.96
C SER A 106 7.86 -24.74 -6.57
N LYS A 107 7.27 -24.52 -5.38
CA LYS A 107 6.16 -25.32 -4.86
C LYS A 107 4.92 -25.20 -5.75
N VAL A 108 4.45 -23.97 -5.98
CA VAL A 108 3.24 -23.69 -6.76
C VAL A 108 3.37 -24.15 -8.22
N THR A 109 4.59 -24.08 -8.78
CA THR A 109 4.83 -24.56 -10.15
C THR A 109 4.73 -26.09 -10.25
N LYS A 110 5.18 -26.81 -9.22
CA LYS A 110 5.05 -28.27 -9.16
C LYS A 110 3.61 -28.74 -8.96
N GLU A 111 2.78 -27.95 -8.30
CA GLU A 111 1.38 -28.25 -8.01
C GLU A 111 0.44 -28.01 -9.19
N ASN A 112 0.94 -27.61 -10.38
CA ASN A 112 0.15 -27.33 -11.58
C ASN A 112 -1.07 -26.42 -11.35
N THR A 113 -0.89 -25.37 -10.57
CA THR A 113 -1.97 -24.42 -10.26
C THR A 113 -2.37 -23.58 -11.48
N THR A 114 -3.60 -23.09 -11.47
CA THR A 114 -4.11 -22.14 -12.49
C THR A 114 -3.56 -20.72 -12.31
N GLU A 115 -2.77 -20.47 -11.27
CA GLU A 115 -2.17 -19.16 -10.99
C GLU A 115 -1.20 -18.77 -12.11
N PRO A 116 -1.28 -17.56 -12.68
CA PRO A 116 -0.37 -17.09 -13.73
C PRO A 116 1.10 -17.12 -13.26
N MET A 117 2.02 -17.51 -14.14
CA MET A 117 3.43 -17.72 -13.78
C MET A 117 4.07 -16.51 -13.08
N HIS A 118 3.77 -15.29 -13.56
CA HIS A 118 4.32 -14.06 -12.99
C HIS A 118 3.78 -13.74 -11.58
N GLN A 119 2.72 -14.39 -11.14
CA GLN A 119 2.14 -14.20 -9.80
C GLN A 119 2.61 -15.25 -8.79
N ARG A 120 3.09 -16.41 -9.27
CA ARG A 120 3.48 -17.55 -8.41
C ARG A 120 4.59 -17.23 -7.41
N ALA A 121 5.43 -16.25 -7.73
CA ALA A 121 6.55 -15.84 -6.89
C ALA A 121 6.26 -14.59 -6.03
N LEU A 122 5.04 -14.04 -6.10
CA LEU A 122 4.71 -12.82 -5.37
C LEU A 122 4.35 -13.11 -3.93
N GLU A 123 4.99 -12.38 -3.02
CA GLU A 123 4.58 -12.28 -1.62
C GLU A 123 3.71 -11.03 -1.46
N PHE A 124 2.57 -11.14 -0.77
CA PHE A 124 1.71 -10.00 -0.49
C PHE A 124 2.03 -9.41 0.89
N ASP A 125 1.83 -8.10 1.01
CA ASP A 125 2.07 -7.33 2.24
C ASP A 125 0.95 -7.52 3.29
N THR A 126 -0.09 -8.26 2.96
CA THR A 126 -1.28 -8.42 3.80
C THR A 126 -1.70 -9.89 3.89
N ASN A 127 -1.81 -10.38 5.14
CA ASN A 127 -2.33 -11.72 5.43
C ASN A 127 -3.82 -11.63 5.78
N VAL A 128 -4.67 -12.16 4.93
CA VAL A 128 -6.11 -12.22 5.14
C VAL A 128 -6.52 -13.50 5.88
N ARG A 129 -7.62 -13.45 6.64
CA ARG A 129 -8.10 -14.58 7.44
C ARG A 129 -9.43 -15.11 6.97
N GLN A 130 -10.47 -14.30 7.02
CA GLN A 130 -11.85 -14.71 6.78
C GLN A 130 -12.57 -13.65 5.96
N GLU A 131 -13.31 -14.09 4.97
CA GLU A 131 -14.21 -13.22 4.21
C GLU A 131 -15.38 -12.76 5.11
N MET A 132 -15.65 -11.47 5.05
CA MET A 132 -16.76 -10.84 5.79
C MET A 132 -17.93 -10.54 4.88
N SER A 133 -17.62 -10.10 3.67
CA SER A 133 -18.56 -9.82 2.59
C SER A 133 -17.79 -9.80 1.28
N LEU A 134 -18.47 -9.66 0.16
CA LEU A 134 -17.85 -9.68 -1.17
C LEU A 134 -16.59 -8.82 -1.21
N SER A 135 -15.44 -9.46 -1.41
CA SER A 135 -14.10 -8.83 -1.49
C SER A 135 -13.60 -8.10 -0.24
N LEU A 136 -14.28 -8.21 0.91
CA LEU A 136 -13.83 -7.67 2.19
C LEU A 136 -13.41 -8.80 3.14
N TRP A 137 -12.16 -8.76 3.59
CA TRP A 137 -11.55 -9.80 4.40
C TRP A 137 -10.98 -9.24 5.70
N THR A 138 -11.14 -9.99 6.80
CA THR A 138 -10.43 -9.69 8.04
C THR A 138 -8.93 -9.92 7.86
N VAL A 139 -8.11 -9.14 8.57
CA VAL A 139 -6.66 -9.13 8.43
C VAL A 139 -5.99 -9.68 9.69
N ASN A 140 -5.07 -10.64 9.53
CA ASN A 140 -4.22 -11.12 10.61
C ASN A 140 -2.99 -10.23 10.82
N GLY A 141 -2.40 -9.73 9.73
CA GLY A 141 -1.26 -8.83 9.74
C GLY A 141 -1.14 -8.13 8.39
N THR A 142 -0.66 -6.91 8.41
CA THR A 142 -0.46 -6.12 7.18
C THR A 142 0.68 -5.13 7.33
N GLU A 143 1.41 -4.94 6.25
CA GLU A 143 2.41 -3.90 6.02
C GLU A 143 1.99 -3.02 4.83
N ALA A 144 0.67 -2.96 4.57
CA ALA A 144 0.13 -2.32 3.38
C ALA A 144 0.65 -0.88 3.22
N LYS A 145 1.13 -0.58 2.03
CA LYS A 145 1.66 0.73 1.65
C LYS A 145 0.58 1.71 1.19
N THR A 146 -0.65 1.20 1.00
CA THR A 146 -1.79 2.04 0.67
C THR A 146 -3.03 1.56 1.41
N TRP A 147 -3.73 2.51 2.02
CA TRP A 147 -4.88 2.25 2.87
C TRP A 147 -5.70 3.51 3.12
N VAL A 148 -6.91 3.32 3.62
CA VAL A 148 -7.82 4.41 4.02
C VAL A 148 -8.24 4.20 5.47
N MET A 149 -8.07 5.23 6.30
CA MET A 149 -8.48 5.24 7.70
C MET A 149 -9.78 6.02 7.86
N ASN A 150 -10.74 5.45 8.58
CA ASN A 150 -11.90 6.16 9.08
C ASN A 150 -11.54 6.80 10.43
N CYS A 151 -11.23 8.08 10.42
CA CYS A 151 -10.75 8.80 11.59
C CYS A 151 -11.74 8.77 12.76
N LYS A 152 -13.05 8.85 12.49
CA LYS A 152 -14.10 8.78 13.51
C LYS A 152 -14.10 7.44 14.26
N ASN A 153 -13.93 6.34 13.53
CA ASN A 153 -13.94 5.01 14.13
C ASN A 153 -12.64 4.71 14.90
N VAL A 154 -11.50 5.22 14.40
CA VAL A 154 -10.20 5.05 15.06
C VAL A 154 -10.11 5.89 16.33
N ARG A 155 -10.46 7.17 16.30
CA ARG A 155 -10.44 8.07 17.46
C ARG A 155 -11.25 7.58 18.67
N LYS A 156 -12.26 6.76 18.46
CA LYS A 156 -13.05 6.16 19.55
C LYS A 156 -12.29 5.13 20.36
N LYS A 157 -11.17 4.63 19.83
CA LYS A 157 -10.43 3.49 20.38
C LYS A 157 -8.97 3.78 20.63
N VAL A 158 -8.44 4.81 19.97
CA VAL A 158 -7.00 5.07 19.89
C VAL A 158 -6.74 6.54 20.14
N ASP A 159 -5.95 6.81 21.16
CA ASP A 159 -5.52 8.19 21.51
C ASP A 159 -4.21 8.56 20.80
N LYS A 160 -3.32 7.58 20.59
CA LYS A 160 -2.00 7.79 20.01
C LYS A 160 -1.64 6.79 18.93
N ILE A 161 -1.21 7.30 17.77
CA ILE A 161 -0.65 6.51 16.68
C ILE A 161 0.80 6.13 17.02
N VAL A 162 1.14 4.86 16.89
CA VAL A 162 2.47 4.35 17.22
C VAL A 162 3.31 4.21 15.97
N ALA A 163 4.41 4.95 15.90
CA ALA A 163 5.42 4.80 14.88
C ALA A 163 6.24 3.49 15.04
N GLY A 164 6.90 3.05 14.00
CA GLY A 164 7.84 1.93 14.07
C GLY A 164 8.01 1.19 12.75
N LYS A 165 8.51 -0.06 12.87
CA LYS A 165 8.71 -0.96 11.72
C LYS A 165 7.43 -1.11 10.90
N PRO A 166 7.52 -1.45 9.61
CA PRO A 166 6.36 -1.76 8.79
C PRO A 166 5.42 -2.75 9.51
N GLY A 167 4.14 -2.46 9.48
CA GLY A 167 3.12 -3.28 10.15
C GLY A 167 2.84 -2.95 11.62
N ARG A 168 3.82 -2.38 12.37
CA ARG A 168 3.64 -2.13 13.81
C ARG A 168 2.48 -1.20 14.14
N MET A 169 2.23 -0.19 13.33
CA MET A 169 1.07 0.70 13.50
C MET A 169 -0.24 -0.11 13.45
N PHE A 170 -0.38 -0.98 12.46
CA PHE A 170 -1.58 -1.80 12.30
C PHE A 170 -1.75 -2.82 13.44
N GLU A 171 -0.65 -3.41 13.92
CA GLU A 171 -0.67 -4.30 15.09
C GLU A 171 -1.22 -3.56 16.32
N LYS A 172 -0.70 -2.38 16.60
CA LYS A 172 -1.16 -1.56 17.74
C LYS A 172 -2.60 -1.10 17.60
N LEU A 173 -3.03 -0.71 16.40
CA LEU A 173 -4.43 -0.37 16.12
C LEU A 173 -5.35 -1.58 16.39
N ARG A 174 -4.93 -2.78 15.97
CA ARG A 174 -5.69 -4.02 16.18
C ARG A 174 -5.76 -4.40 17.66
N GLU A 175 -4.64 -4.29 18.41
CA GLU A 175 -4.59 -4.52 19.86
C GLU A 175 -5.59 -3.62 20.61
N GLN A 176 -5.82 -2.40 20.12
CA GLN A 176 -6.80 -1.45 20.66
C GLN A 176 -8.21 -1.66 20.11
N GLY A 177 -8.44 -2.79 19.41
CA GLY A 177 -9.77 -3.17 18.90
C GLY A 177 -10.21 -2.42 17.65
N VAL A 178 -9.29 -1.75 16.92
CA VAL A 178 -9.62 -1.17 15.62
C VAL A 178 -9.81 -2.29 14.60
N LYS A 179 -10.94 -2.26 13.88
CA LYS A 179 -11.22 -3.22 12.84
C LYS A 179 -10.46 -2.86 11.57
N ILE A 180 -9.52 -3.73 11.18
CA ILE A 180 -8.74 -3.62 9.95
C ILE A 180 -9.25 -4.64 8.96
N VAL A 181 -9.56 -4.19 7.74
CA VAL A 181 -10.16 -5.00 6.68
C VAL A 181 -9.37 -4.82 5.40
N ALA A 182 -9.14 -5.91 4.67
CA ALA A 182 -8.55 -5.88 3.34
C ALA A 182 -9.63 -5.85 2.27
N TYR A 183 -9.49 -4.99 1.27
CA TYR A 183 -10.31 -4.97 0.07
C TYR A 183 -9.56 -5.67 -1.06
N THR A 184 -9.89 -6.92 -1.32
CA THR A 184 -9.15 -7.79 -2.25
C THR A 184 -9.53 -7.60 -3.72
N ALA A 185 -10.62 -6.88 -4.01
CA ALA A 185 -10.94 -6.49 -5.38
C ALA A 185 -10.13 -5.27 -5.87
N ALA A 186 -9.35 -4.64 -4.99
CA ALA A 186 -8.49 -3.52 -5.37
C ALA A 186 -7.40 -3.97 -6.35
N THR A 187 -7.21 -3.19 -7.42
CA THR A 187 -6.05 -3.34 -8.29
C THR A 187 -5.00 -2.31 -7.91
N VAL A 188 -3.95 -2.78 -7.26
CA VAL A 188 -2.81 -1.96 -6.82
C VAL A 188 -1.57 -2.36 -7.61
N THR A 189 -0.99 -1.39 -8.31
CA THR A 189 0.29 -1.57 -9.00
C THR A 189 1.40 -0.95 -8.17
N MET A 190 2.41 -1.74 -7.84
CA MET A 190 3.63 -1.29 -7.19
C MET A 190 4.73 -1.11 -8.23
N THR A 191 5.44 0.01 -8.18
CA THR A 191 6.64 0.24 -8.98
C THR A 191 7.83 0.25 -8.04
N PHE A 192 8.73 -0.69 -8.25
CA PHE A 192 9.99 -0.79 -7.52
C PHE A 192 11.11 -0.21 -8.35
N ALA A 193 12.04 0.49 -7.71
CA ALA A 193 13.24 0.98 -8.37
C ALA A 193 14.26 -0.16 -8.50
N HIS A 194 14.53 -0.59 -9.73
CA HIS A 194 15.52 -1.64 -10.03
C HIS A 194 16.92 -1.10 -10.23
N GLU A 195 17.21 0.13 -9.80
CA GLU A 195 18.45 0.85 -10.08
C GLU A 195 19.72 0.16 -9.56
N CYS A 196 19.59 -0.82 -8.67
CA CYS A 196 20.74 -1.43 -8.00
C CYS A 196 21.04 -2.89 -8.38
N VAL A 197 20.31 -3.50 -9.32
CA VAL A 197 20.48 -4.95 -9.60
C VAL A 197 21.88 -5.27 -10.07
N SER A 198 22.47 -4.46 -10.96
CA SER A 198 23.84 -4.64 -11.44
C SER A 198 24.88 -4.41 -10.34
N ASN A 199 24.65 -3.42 -9.46
CA ASN A 199 25.55 -3.13 -8.35
C ASN A 199 25.47 -4.19 -7.25
N ILE A 200 24.30 -4.75 -6.99
CA ILE A 200 24.11 -5.85 -6.03
C ILE A 200 24.83 -7.10 -6.53
N LEU A 201 24.71 -7.44 -7.81
CA LEU A 201 25.38 -8.59 -8.39
C LEU A 201 26.91 -8.42 -8.37
N GLN A 202 27.43 -7.22 -8.66
CA GLN A 202 28.86 -6.92 -8.53
C GLN A 202 29.37 -6.99 -7.09
N SER A 203 28.61 -6.45 -6.14
CA SER A 203 28.97 -6.48 -4.71
C SER A 203 28.95 -7.88 -4.11
N SER A 204 28.10 -8.77 -4.66
CA SER A 204 28.07 -10.19 -4.29
C SER A 204 29.13 -11.06 -4.96
N GLY A 205 30.06 -10.46 -5.74
CA GLY A 205 31.13 -11.18 -6.41
C GLY A 205 30.73 -11.94 -7.68
N VAL A 206 29.47 -11.77 -8.11
CA VAL A 206 29.00 -12.37 -9.37
C VAL A 206 29.55 -11.55 -10.54
N ARG A 207 30.50 -12.07 -11.28
CA ARG A 207 30.97 -11.47 -12.52
C ARG A 207 29.92 -11.71 -13.61
N THR A 208 29.20 -10.66 -14.01
CA THR A 208 28.40 -10.70 -15.23
C THR A 208 29.38 -10.62 -16.41
N THR A 209 29.66 -11.76 -17.02
CA THR A 209 30.30 -11.77 -18.35
C THR A 209 29.26 -11.28 -19.33
N ALA A 210 29.36 -10.03 -19.73
CA ALA A 210 28.63 -9.58 -20.92
C ALA A 210 29.02 -10.47 -22.10
N PRO A 211 28.08 -10.96 -22.90
CA PRO A 211 28.44 -11.65 -24.12
C PRO A 211 29.21 -10.68 -25.00
N THR A 212 30.51 -10.96 -25.24
CA THR A 212 31.30 -10.28 -26.24
C THR A 212 30.68 -10.63 -27.59
N VAL A 213 29.90 -9.69 -28.13
CA VAL A 213 29.52 -9.75 -29.56
C VAL A 213 30.80 -9.56 -30.36
N PRO A 214 31.23 -10.50 -31.21
CA PRO A 214 32.35 -10.27 -32.08
C PRO A 214 31.96 -9.13 -33.04
N LEU A 215 32.74 -8.07 -33.07
CA LEU A 215 32.69 -7.11 -34.16
C LEU A 215 33.18 -7.83 -35.41
N GLU A 216 32.25 -8.23 -36.28
CA GLU A 216 32.61 -8.61 -37.65
C GLU A 216 33.15 -7.39 -38.36
N THR A 217 34.38 -7.51 -38.74
CA THR A 217 35.12 -6.58 -39.66
C THR A 217 34.72 -6.82 -41.10
#